data_841483895fddf65553111d4f60c4c2c8
#
_entry.id   841483895fddf65553111d4f60c4c2c8
#
_cell.length_a   1.000
_cell.length_b   1.000
_cell.length_c   1.000
_cell.angle_alpha   90.00
_cell.angle_beta   90.00
_cell.angle_gamma   90.00
#
_symmetry.space_group_name_H-M   'P 1'
#
loop_
_entity.id
_entity.type
_entity.pdbx_description
1 polymer ?
#
loop_
_entity_poly.entity_id
_entity_poly.type
_entity_poly.pdbx_seq_one_letter_code
_entity_poly.pdbx_strand_id
1 'polypeptide(L)'
;DALRAAVGTRAYLYRRADDDSTVHRALCRLTAMEVQRTYEQRRAYQPVTLQFLQLSAWQGASTAWTLDDGEFFDDGLSFDATSYAWSIGSSPTTRSVTNGGNLPVTDVVFTITAGATGLTNPILTGGGMDLRWTGTIAATKSLVIDCGALTVLNDGANAYSGLTLGANHAIEAWCSLAPGATEIELAITGTLTGATWGVSFRDRWA
;
A
#
# COMPACT_ATOMS: atom_id res chain seq x y z
N ASP A 1 5.84 -8.46 -35.50
CA ASP A 1 6.95 -7.52 -35.24
C ASP A 1 6.80 -6.77 -33.91
N ALA A 2 5.60 -6.44 -33.45
CA ALA A 2 5.37 -5.73 -32.18
C ALA A 2 5.92 -6.51 -30.96
N LEU A 3 5.73 -7.84 -30.90
CA LEU A 3 6.26 -8.68 -29.83
C LEU A 3 7.79 -8.74 -29.79
N ARG A 4 8.44 -8.69 -30.96
CA ARG A 4 9.92 -8.64 -31.01
C ARG A 4 10.47 -7.31 -30.51
N ALA A 5 9.78 -6.21 -30.77
CA ALA A 5 10.13 -4.90 -30.25
C ALA A 5 9.97 -4.82 -28.72
N ALA A 6 9.17 -5.70 -28.14
CA ALA A 6 8.98 -5.78 -26.69
C ALA A 6 10.10 -6.49 -25.92
N VAL A 7 11.01 -7.20 -26.61
CA VAL A 7 12.15 -7.85 -25.95
C VAL A 7 13.03 -6.79 -25.28
N GLY A 8 13.30 -6.99 -24.00
CA GLY A 8 14.05 -6.04 -23.17
C GLY A 8 13.17 -5.05 -22.40
N THR A 9 11.89 -4.91 -22.76
CA THR A 9 10.97 -4.02 -22.03
C THR A 9 10.52 -4.64 -20.72
N ARG A 10 10.15 -3.79 -19.76
CA ARG A 10 9.56 -4.18 -18.48
C ARG A 10 8.05 -4.00 -18.57
N ALA A 11 7.30 -4.99 -18.11
CA ALA A 11 5.85 -4.94 -18.05
C ALA A 11 5.33 -5.84 -16.92
N TYR A 12 4.10 -5.63 -16.51
CA TYR A 12 3.47 -6.54 -15.56
C TYR A 12 2.95 -7.78 -16.29
N LEU A 13 3.36 -8.95 -15.81
CA LEU A 13 2.76 -10.23 -16.16
C LEU A 13 1.66 -10.54 -15.16
N TYR A 14 0.49 -10.92 -15.65
CA TYR A 14 -0.66 -11.27 -14.83
C TYR A 14 -0.89 -12.77 -14.91
N ARG A 15 -1.15 -13.40 -13.76
CA ARG A 15 -1.58 -14.79 -13.69
C ARG A 15 -2.86 -14.91 -12.88
N ARG A 16 -3.69 -15.87 -13.25
CA ARG A 16 -4.82 -16.35 -12.45
C ARG A 16 -4.65 -17.86 -12.32
N ALA A 17 -4.75 -18.41 -11.10
CA ALA A 17 -4.88 -19.84 -10.90
C ALA A 17 -6.29 -20.28 -11.32
N ASP A 18 -6.45 -21.51 -11.78
CA ASP A 18 -7.73 -22.01 -12.32
C ASP A 18 -8.86 -22.03 -11.27
N ASP A 19 -8.50 -22.13 -10.02
CA ASP A 19 -9.38 -22.20 -8.84
C ASP A 19 -9.46 -20.87 -8.06
N ASP A 20 -8.70 -19.84 -8.47
CA ASP A 20 -8.62 -18.56 -7.78
C ASP A 20 -9.25 -17.45 -8.63
N SER A 21 -10.16 -16.68 -8.03
CA SER A 21 -10.68 -15.47 -8.63
C SER A 21 -9.67 -14.31 -8.59
N THR A 22 -8.62 -14.44 -7.78
CA THR A 22 -7.62 -13.42 -7.55
C THR A 22 -6.59 -13.38 -8.66
N VAL A 23 -6.40 -12.20 -9.25
CA VAL A 23 -5.37 -11.98 -10.26
C VAL A 23 -4.10 -11.47 -9.59
N HIS A 24 -3.02 -12.23 -9.68
CA HIS A 24 -1.70 -11.83 -9.24
C HIS A 24 -0.92 -11.18 -10.38
N ARG A 25 -0.06 -10.21 -10.07
CA ARG A 25 0.84 -9.59 -11.04
C ARG A 25 2.29 -9.59 -10.55
N ALA A 26 3.23 -9.68 -11.45
CA ALA A 26 4.64 -9.47 -11.16
C ALA A 26 5.27 -8.59 -12.23
N LEU A 27 6.20 -7.72 -11.84
CA LEU A 27 7.01 -7.00 -12.81
C LEU A 27 7.99 -7.98 -13.45
N CYS A 28 7.93 -8.08 -14.76
CA CYS A 28 8.76 -8.99 -15.54
C CYS A 28 9.44 -8.22 -16.68
N ARG A 29 10.56 -8.77 -17.14
CA ARG A 29 11.24 -8.35 -18.35
C ARG A 29 11.17 -9.48 -19.36
N LEU A 30 10.68 -9.22 -20.56
CA LEU A 30 10.74 -10.18 -21.65
C LEU A 30 12.20 -10.29 -22.11
N THR A 31 12.81 -11.46 -21.92
CA THR A 31 14.24 -11.68 -22.24
C THR A 31 14.45 -12.32 -23.60
N ALA A 32 13.52 -13.19 -24.02
CA ALA A 32 13.61 -13.84 -25.32
C ALA A 32 12.22 -14.15 -25.88
N MET A 33 12.17 -14.22 -27.19
CA MET A 33 11.03 -14.70 -27.95
C MET A 33 11.51 -15.65 -29.03
N GLU A 34 11.05 -16.88 -28.96
CA GLU A 34 11.35 -17.89 -29.97
C GLU A 34 10.07 -18.23 -30.73
N VAL A 35 10.12 -18.14 -32.05
CA VAL A 35 9.03 -18.55 -32.93
C VAL A 35 9.45 -19.84 -33.63
N GLN A 36 8.83 -20.94 -33.29
CA GLN A 36 9.08 -22.21 -33.96
C GLN A 36 8.40 -22.19 -35.32
N ARG A 37 9.21 -22.25 -36.38
CA ARG A 37 8.72 -22.27 -37.75
C ARG A 37 8.94 -23.66 -38.32
N THR A 38 7.91 -24.52 -38.25
CA THR A 38 7.90 -25.79 -38.98
C THR A 38 7.12 -25.61 -40.27
N TYR A 39 7.51 -26.34 -41.31
CA TYR A 39 6.90 -26.26 -42.65
C TYR A 39 5.40 -26.58 -42.61
N GLU A 40 5.00 -27.53 -41.75
CA GLU A 40 3.64 -28.02 -41.63
C GLU A 40 2.72 -27.03 -40.88
N GLN A 41 3.27 -26.21 -40.02
CA GLN A 41 2.51 -25.28 -39.16
C GLN A 41 2.27 -23.92 -39.81
N ARG A 42 2.77 -23.64 -40.99
CA ARG A 42 2.65 -22.35 -41.67
C ARG A 42 1.18 -21.94 -41.98
N ARG A 43 0.27 -22.91 -41.98
CA ARG A 43 -1.13 -22.67 -42.38
C ARG A 43 -2.13 -22.61 -41.23
N ALA A 44 -1.78 -23.14 -40.05
CA ALA A 44 -2.73 -23.27 -38.94
C ALA A 44 -2.38 -22.32 -37.74
N TYR A 45 -1.21 -22.49 -37.15
CA TYR A 45 -0.73 -21.67 -36.05
C TYR A 45 0.80 -21.79 -35.93
N GLN A 46 1.41 -20.76 -35.33
CA GLN A 46 2.85 -20.78 -35.03
C GLN A 46 3.02 -20.75 -33.51
N PRO A 47 3.60 -21.80 -32.91
CA PRO A 47 3.92 -21.75 -31.50
C PRO A 47 5.00 -20.68 -31.23
N VAL A 48 4.78 -19.89 -30.22
CA VAL A 48 5.70 -18.85 -29.75
C VAL A 48 6.05 -19.13 -28.30
N THR A 49 7.34 -19.28 -28.03
CA THR A 49 7.86 -19.40 -26.67
C THR A 49 8.33 -18.02 -26.21
N LEU A 50 7.82 -17.55 -25.09
CA LEU A 50 8.22 -16.30 -24.45
C LEU A 50 8.96 -16.62 -23.15
N GLN A 51 10.13 -16.04 -22.97
CA GLN A 51 10.92 -16.15 -21.75
C GLN A 51 10.88 -14.83 -20.98
N PHE A 52 10.51 -14.91 -19.72
CA PHE A 52 10.42 -13.74 -18.84
C PHE A 52 11.39 -13.89 -17.68
N LEU A 53 12.11 -12.81 -17.36
CA LEU A 53 12.82 -12.66 -16.11
C LEU A 53 11.87 -11.92 -15.13
N GLN A 54 11.52 -12.59 -14.04
CA GLN A 54 10.74 -11.98 -12.98
C GLN A 54 11.63 -11.00 -12.18
N LEU A 55 11.19 -9.77 -12.04
CA LEU A 55 11.93 -8.69 -11.37
C LEU A 55 11.33 -8.32 -10.01
N SER A 56 10.10 -8.75 -9.71
CA SER A 56 9.45 -8.55 -8.41
C SER A 56 8.75 -9.81 -7.95
N ALA A 57 8.45 -9.91 -6.65
CA ALA A 57 7.51 -10.92 -6.15
C ALA A 57 6.13 -10.76 -6.81
N TRP A 58 5.36 -11.84 -6.84
CA TRP A 58 3.95 -11.79 -7.23
C TRP A 58 3.17 -10.91 -6.25
N GLN A 59 2.34 -10.03 -6.75
CA GLN A 59 1.53 -9.10 -5.98
C GLN A 59 0.05 -9.37 -6.25
N GLY A 60 -0.77 -9.42 -5.22
CA GLY A 60 -2.21 -9.50 -5.31
C GLY A 60 -2.89 -8.17 -5.64
N ALA A 61 -4.16 -8.10 -5.37
CA ALA A 61 -4.91 -6.86 -5.42
C ALA A 61 -4.34 -5.83 -4.41
N SER A 62 -4.53 -4.56 -4.68
CA SER A 62 -4.18 -3.53 -3.70
C SER A 62 -5.13 -3.65 -2.52
N THR A 63 -4.57 -3.79 -1.33
CA THR A 63 -5.33 -3.71 -0.08
C THR A 63 -5.28 -2.28 0.40
N ALA A 64 -6.45 -1.71 0.64
CA ALA A 64 -6.59 -0.38 1.23
C ALA A 64 -7.74 -0.40 2.22
N TRP A 65 -7.57 0.25 3.34
CA TRP A 65 -8.63 0.55 4.27
C TRP A 65 -8.41 1.95 4.87
N THR A 66 -9.49 2.55 5.27
CA THR A 66 -9.49 3.89 5.84
C THR A 66 -10.23 3.84 7.16
N LEU A 67 -9.69 4.50 8.16
CA LEU A 67 -10.35 4.74 9.42
C LEU A 67 -10.81 6.19 9.44
N ASP A 68 -12.09 6.42 9.54
CA ASP A 68 -12.64 7.73 9.89
C ASP A 68 -13.18 7.71 11.32
N ASP A 69 -13.55 8.87 11.83
CA ASP A 69 -14.05 9.03 13.18
C ASP A 69 -15.44 8.42 13.42
N GLY A 70 -16.13 8.00 12.36
CA GLY A 70 -17.43 7.33 12.39
C GLY A 70 -17.38 5.79 12.37
N GLU A 71 -16.24 5.20 12.00
CA GLU A 71 -16.13 3.74 11.76
C GLU A 71 -15.52 2.94 12.93
N PHE A 72 -15.41 3.54 14.09
CA PHE A 72 -14.75 2.93 15.26
C PHE A 72 -15.39 1.63 15.78
N PHE A 73 -16.57 1.27 15.29
CA PHE A 73 -17.34 0.14 15.80
C PHE A 73 -17.85 -0.78 14.70
N ASP A 74 -17.08 -0.99 13.65
CA ASP A 74 -17.44 -1.90 12.55
C ASP A 74 -17.32 -3.40 12.90
N ASP A 75 -17.30 -3.75 14.18
CA ASP A 75 -17.50 -5.10 14.67
C ASP A 75 -19.01 -5.45 14.81
N GLY A 76 -19.88 -4.88 13.96
CA GLY A 76 -21.29 -5.19 13.91
C GLY A 76 -22.16 -4.46 14.93
N LEU A 77 -21.64 -3.48 15.67
CA LEU A 77 -22.42 -2.58 16.51
C LEU A 77 -22.71 -1.29 15.73
N SER A 78 -23.81 -1.29 15.00
CA SER A 78 -24.38 -0.06 14.43
C SER A 78 -24.97 0.77 15.56
N PHE A 79 -24.28 1.82 15.95
CA PHE A 79 -24.90 2.88 16.74
C PHE A 79 -25.49 3.90 15.77
N ASP A 80 -26.81 4.06 15.83
CA ASP A 80 -27.51 5.09 15.09
C ASP A 80 -26.96 6.47 15.52
N ALA A 81 -26.27 7.14 14.62
CA ALA A 81 -25.36 8.26 14.88
C ALA A 81 -26.03 9.58 15.27
N THR A 82 -27.27 9.57 15.72
CA THR A 82 -27.98 10.80 16.07
C THR A 82 -27.76 11.28 17.50
N SER A 83 -26.99 10.61 18.35
CA SER A 83 -26.88 10.99 19.77
C SER A 83 -25.52 10.83 20.44
N TYR A 84 -24.48 10.39 19.79
CA TYR A 84 -23.16 10.24 20.42
C TYR A 84 -22.11 11.07 19.70
N ALA A 85 -21.94 12.31 20.15
CA ALA A 85 -20.74 13.07 19.88
C ALA A 85 -19.61 12.46 20.73
N TRP A 86 -18.90 11.48 20.20
CA TRP A 86 -17.63 11.09 20.75
C TRP A 86 -16.60 12.11 20.31
N SER A 87 -16.30 13.05 21.20
CA SER A 87 -15.01 13.70 21.11
C SER A 87 -13.99 12.60 21.34
N ILE A 88 -13.39 12.10 20.27
CA ILE A 88 -12.20 11.26 20.38
C ILE A 88 -11.15 12.17 20.97
N GLY A 89 -11.12 12.21 22.31
CA GLY A 89 -10.10 12.88 23.05
C GLY A 89 -8.78 12.25 22.65
N SER A 90 -7.79 13.07 22.39
CA SER A 90 -6.40 12.74 22.17
C SER A 90 -6.14 11.26 21.86
N SER A 91 -5.92 10.96 20.57
CA SER A 91 -5.26 9.76 20.06
C SER A 91 -4.39 9.03 21.10
N PRO A 92 -4.18 7.72 21.07
CA PRO A 92 -3.90 7.02 19.80
C PRO A 92 -5.08 6.25 19.20
N THR A 93 -5.05 6.06 17.88
CA THR A 93 -5.98 5.18 17.17
C THR A 93 -5.22 4.00 16.61
N THR A 94 -5.63 2.79 16.96
CA THR A 94 -4.97 1.55 16.54
C THR A 94 -5.84 0.80 15.53
N ARG A 95 -5.23 0.26 14.49
CA ARG A 95 -5.90 -0.57 13.49
C ARG A 95 -5.05 -1.79 13.16
N SER A 96 -5.70 -2.94 13.02
CA SER A 96 -5.06 -4.16 12.54
C SER A 96 -5.08 -4.19 11.01
N VAL A 97 -3.91 -4.37 10.41
CA VAL A 97 -3.70 -4.46 8.96
C VAL A 97 -3.19 -5.86 8.65
N THR A 98 -3.82 -6.56 7.72
CA THR A 98 -3.45 -7.93 7.37
C THR A 98 -2.77 -8.00 6.02
N ASN A 99 -1.50 -8.42 6.01
CA ASN A 99 -0.80 -8.86 4.80
C ASN A 99 -1.16 -10.33 4.55
N GLY A 100 -1.96 -10.58 3.51
CA GLY A 100 -2.40 -11.91 3.11
C GLY A 100 -1.36 -12.71 2.32
N GLY A 101 -0.23 -12.10 1.96
CA GLY A 101 0.88 -12.73 1.26
C GLY A 101 1.76 -13.56 2.19
N ASN A 102 2.77 -14.23 1.61
CA ASN A 102 3.78 -14.97 2.36
C ASN A 102 5.14 -14.26 2.43
N LEU A 103 5.24 -13.06 1.88
CA LEU A 103 6.43 -12.20 1.95
C LEU A 103 6.12 -10.88 2.64
N PRO A 104 7.11 -10.27 3.33
CA PRO A 104 6.96 -8.91 3.87
C PRO A 104 6.69 -7.87 2.78
N VAL A 105 5.89 -6.86 3.10
CA VAL A 105 5.58 -5.73 2.22
C VAL A 105 6.22 -4.47 2.77
N THR A 106 7.01 -3.79 1.96
CA THR A 106 7.72 -2.53 2.31
C THR A 106 7.23 -1.31 1.52
N ASP A 107 6.49 -1.53 0.41
CA ASP A 107 5.88 -0.51 -0.43
C ASP A 107 4.47 -0.14 0.08
N VAL A 108 4.44 0.33 1.31
CA VAL A 108 3.22 0.74 2.01
C VAL A 108 3.04 2.24 1.86
N VAL A 109 1.81 2.67 1.59
CA VAL A 109 1.44 4.08 1.52
C VAL A 109 0.47 4.41 2.65
N PHE A 110 0.84 5.37 3.49
CA PHE A 110 -0.03 5.93 4.51
C PHE A 110 -0.62 7.25 4.01
N THR A 111 -1.93 7.42 4.20
CA THR A 111 -2.62 8.68 3.89
C THR A 111 -3.35 9.14 5.14
N ILE A 112 -3.05 10.35 5.61
CA ILE A 112 -3.69 10.97 6.76
C ILE A 112 -4.36 12.23 6.26
N THR A 113 -5.68 12.32 6.36
CA THR A 113 -6.47 13.48 5.90
C THR A 113 -7.07 14.19 7.10
N ALA A 114 -6.80 15.48 7.23
CA ALA A 114 -7.39 16.30 8.27
C ALA A 114 -8.87 16.55 7.99
N GLY A 115 -9.69 16.57 9.04
CA GLY A 115 -11.08 16.97 8.99
C GLY A 115 -11.25 18.50 8.84
N ALA A 116 -12.31 19.03 9.41
CA ALA A 116 -12.59 20.48 9.41
C ALA A 116 -11.53 21.29 10.19
N THR A 117 -10.77 20.64 11.08
CA THR A 117 -9.64 21.22 11.80
C THR A 117 -8.34 20.59 11.31
N GLY A 118 -7.23 21.34 11.33
CA GLY A 118 -5.92 20.78 10.97
C GLY A 118 -5.42 19.76 12.00
N LEU A 119 -4.47 18.93 11.58
CA LEU A 119 -3.76 17.97 12.42
C LEU A 119 -2.28 18.34 12.50
N THR A 120 -1.64 18.04 13.62
CA THR A 120 -0.23 18.33 13.81
C THR A 120 0.55 17.11 14.31
N ASN A 121 1.77 17.00 13.85
CA ASN A 121 2.78 16.05 14.34
C ASN A 121 2.28 14.59 14.41
N PRO A 122 1.80 14.01 13.29
CA PRO A 122 1.40 12.62 13.29
C PRO A 122 2.61 11.71 13.55
N ILE A 123 2.35 10.64 14.31
CA ILE A 123 3.29 9.58 14.62
C ILE A 123 2.63 8.26 14.27
N LEU A 124 3.28 7.46 13.43
CA LEU A 124 2.85 6.12 13.05
C LEU A 124 3.78 5.10 13.69
N THR A 125 3.21 4.19 14.48
CA THR A 125 3.95 3.11 15.13
C THR A 125 3.31 1.75 14.86
N GLY A 126 4.10 0.68 14.96
CA GLY A 126 3.63 -0.70 14.77
C GLY A 126 4.55 -1.51 13.87
N GLY A 127 4.61 -2.82 14.06
CA GLY A 127 5.46 -3.70 13.26
C GLY A 127 6.96 -3.34 13.27
N GLY A 128 7.46 -2.70 14.31
CA GLY A 128 8.83 -2.19 14.39
C GLY A 128 9.05 -0.81 13.74
N MET A 129 8.00 -0.22 13.20
CA MET A 129 8.01 1.13 12.62
C MET A 129 7.79 2.19 13.72
N ASP A 130 8.50 3.32 13.61
CA ASP A 130 8.27 4.55 14.38
C ASP A 130 8.57 5.73 13.44
N LEU A 131 7.56 6.17 12.69
CA LEU A 131 7.63 7.29 11.76
C LEU A 131 7.00 8.52 12.38
N ARG A 132 7.76 9.61 12.46
CA ARG A 132 7.34 10.87 13.08
C ARG A 132 7.45 11.98 12.07
N TRP A 133 6.34 12.59 11.75
CA TRP A 133 6.35 13.77 10.89
C TRP A 133 6.03 15.03 11.69
N THR A 134 6.90 16.02 11.61
CA THR A 134 6.74 17.32 12.29
C THR A 134 6.19 18.35 11.31
N GLY A 135 5.01 18.87 11.61
CA GLY A 135 4.35 19.87 10.79
C GLY A 135 2.85 19.92 11.02
N THR A 136 2.17 20.67 10.18
CA THR A 136 0.70 20.83 10.24
C THR A 136 0.08 20.39 8.90
N ILE A 137 -0.89 19.50 8.99
CA ILE A 137 -1.79 19.17 7.89
C ILE A 137 -2.97 20.15 8.01
N ALA A 138 -3.13 21.03 7.04
CA ALA A 138 -4.23 22.00 7.06
C ALA A 138 -5.60 21.30 6.99
N ALA A 139 -6.65 21.98 7.39
CA ALA A 139 -8.03 21.47 7.32
C ALA A 139 -8.34 20.95 5.91
N THR A 140 -8.94 19.77 5.81
CA THR A 140 -9.33 19.07 4.57
C THR A 140 -8.17 18.66 3.65
N LYS A 141 -6.93 18.80 4.11
CA LYS A 141 -5.72 18.43 3.35
C LYS A 141 -5.15 17.10 3.83
N SER A 142 -4.28 16.51 3.02
CA SER A 142 -3.73 15.19 3.28
C SER A 142 -2.21 15.19 3.35
N LEU A 143 -1.68 14.40 4.28
CA LEU A 143 -0.29 13.97 4.32
C LEU A 143 -0.21 12.55 3.75
N VAL A 144 0.64 12.36 2.77
CA VAL A 144 0.91 11.06 2.15
C VAL A 144 2.36 10.67 2.44
N ILE A 145 2.57 9.52 3.06
CA ILE A 145 3.89 8.93 3.31
C ILE A 145 3.97 7.64 2.48
N ASP A 146 4.76 7.66 1.43
CA ASP A 146 5.02 6.51 0.57
C ASP A 146 6.36 5.87 0.96
N CYS A 147 6.27 4.73 1.64
CA CYS A 147 7.45 4.01 2.13
C CYS A 147 8.22 3.31 1.00
N GLY A 148 7.54 2.97 -0.09
CA GLY A 148 8.18 2.35 -1.26
C GLY A 148 8.96 3.35 -2.10
N ALA A 149 8.38 4.52 -2.33
CA ALA A 149 9.03 5.61 -3.08
C ALA A 149 9.94 6.49 -2.20
N LEU A 150 9.89 6.32 -0.88
CA LEU A 150 10.60 7.16 0.10
C LEU A 150 10.24 8.64 -0.05
N THR A 151 8.96 8.95 -0.20
CA THR A 151 8.46 10.32 -0.36
C THR A 151 7.44 10.67 0.72
N VAL A 152 7.42 11.95 1.05
CA VAL A 152 6.41 12.55 1.94
C VAL A 152 5.85 13.77 1.27
N LEU A 153 4.53 13.79 1.10
CA LEU A 153 3.81 14.89 0.47
C LEU A 153 2.75 15.44 1.42
N ASN A 154 2.75 16.73 1.66
CA ASN A 154 1.69 17.44 2.38
C ASN A 154 0.95 18.32 1.37
N ASP A 155 -0.31 17.99 1.11
CA ASP A 155 -1.13 18.63 0.06
C ASP A 155 -0.43 18.64 -1.32
N GLY A 156 0.24 17.54 -1.66
CA GLY A 156 1.00 17.40 -2.91
C GLY A 156 2.37 18.06 -2.92
N ALA A 157 2.71 18.89 -1.94
CA ALA A 157 4.03 19.50 -1.82
C ALA A 157 5.01 18.60 -1.07
N ASN A 158 6.28 18.62 -1.47
CA ASN A 158 7.32 17.85 -0.78
C ASN A 158 7.47 18.29 0.68
N ALA A 159 7.29 17.36 1.59
CA ALA A 159 7.36 17.55 3.03
C ALA A 159 8.32 16.57 3.71
N TYR A 160 9.24 15.98 2.95
CA TYR A 160 10.20 14.99 3.42
C TYR A 160 11.04 15.46 4.61
N SER A 161 11.44 16.73 4.64
CA SER A 161 12.26 17.29 5.70
C SER A 161 11.61 17.25 7.09
N GLY A 162 10.30 17.10 7.14
CA GLY A 162 9.57 16.94 8.40
C GLY A 162 9.58 15.51 8.95
N LEU A 163 9.95 14.50 8.16
CA LEU A 163 9.94 13.11 8.57
C LEU A 163 11.23 12.75 9.33
N THR A 164 11.05 12.07 10.45
CA THR A 164 12.14 11.49 11.24
C THR A 164 11.75 10.07 11.67
N LEU A 165 12.75 9.22 11.85
CA LEU A 165 12.58 7.90 12.48
C LEU A 165 12.72 8.06 13.98
N GLY A 166 11.75 7.55 14.73
CA GLY A 166 11.78 7.61 16.20
C GLY A 166 12.76 6.61 16.80
N ALA A 167 12.99 6.73 18.11
CA ALA A 167 13.95 5.89 18.84
C ALA A 167 13.55 4.40 18.87
N ASN A 168 12.27 4.09 18.68
CA ASN A 168 11.74 2.72 18.67
C ASN A 168 11.68 2.11 17.25
N HIS A 169 12.20 2.83 16.24
CA HIS A 169 12.27 2.32 14.88
C HIS A 169 13.33 1.19 14.82
N ALA A 170 12.85 -0.04 14.59
CA ALA A 170 13.68 -1.25 14.71
C ALA A 170 13.91 -1.98 13.39
N ILE A 171 13.45 -1.41 12.26
CA ILE A 171 13.56 -2.01 10.92
C ILE A 171 14.38 -1.14 9.99
N GLU A 172 15.03 -1.73 8.98
CA GLU A 172 15.85 -0.97 8.01
C GLU A 172 15.02 -0.12 7.05
N ALA A 173 13.81 -0.60 6.69
CA ALA A 173 12.86 0.13 5.84
C ALA A 173 12.02 1.10 6.68
N TRP A 174 11.39 2.08 6.05
CA TRP A 174 10.44 2.97 6.75
C TRP A 174 9.25 2.20 7.32
N CYS A 175 8.77 1.20 6.59
CA CYS A 175 7.70 0.31 7.00
C CYS A 175 7.98 -1.10 6.50
N SER A 176 7.55 -2.10 7.27
CA SER A 176 7.52 -3.49 6.84
C SER A 176 6.31 -4.17 7.47
N LEU A 177 5.39 -4.64 6.63
CA LEU A 177 4.26 -5.46 7.07
C LEU A 177 4.63 -6.93 6.86
N ALA A 178 4.90 -7.62 7.96
CA ALA A 178 5.11 -9.07 7.94
C ALA A 178 3.84 -9.80 7.46
N PRO A 179 3.96 -11.04 6.94
CA PRO A 179 2.80 -11.89 6.70
C PRO A 179 1.90 -12.01 7.94
N GLY A 180 0.60 -11.91 7.74
CA GLY A 180 -0.38 -11.92 8.82
C GLY A 180 -0.76 -10.51 9.31
N ALA A 181 -1.36 -10.45 10.50
CA ALA A 181 -1.87 -9.21 11.07
C ALA A 181 -0.76 -8.39 11.75
N THR A 182 -0.74 -7.09 11.48
CA THR A 182 0.13 -6.10 12.12
C THR A 182 -0.73 -4.99 12.68
N GLU A 183 -0.59 -4.67 13.95
CA GLU A 183 -1.23 -3.50 14.54
C GLU A 183 -0.43 -2.24 14.23
N ILE A 184 -1.12 -1.23 13.69
CA ILE A 184 -0.56 0.10 13.42
C ILE A 184 -1.34 1.11 14.23
N GLU A 185 -0.63 1.97 14.90
CA GLU A 185 -1.16 3.04 15.73
C GLU A 185 -0.81 4.39 15.10
N LEU A 186 -1.82 5.26 14.99
CA LEU A 186 -1.64 6.67 14.66
C LEU A 186 -1.85 7.52 15.90
N ALA A 187 -0.82 8.24 16.33
CA ALA A 187 -0.89 9.28 17.34
C ALA A 187 -0.74 10.66 16.68
N ILE A 188 -1.54 11.63 17.10
CA ILE A 188 -1.53 13.00 16.56
C ILE A 188 -1.77 14.02 17.66
N THR A 189 -1.42 15.27 17.39
CA THR A 189 -1.86 16.42 18.18
C THR A 189 -2.98 17.11 17.42
N GLY A 190 -4.17 17.21 18.03
CA GLY A 190 -5.36 17.83 17.41
C GLY A 190 -6.62 16.98 17.58
N THR A 191 -7.67 17.35 16.89
CA THR A 191 -8.96 16.67 16.93
C THR A 191 -9.15 15.84 15.68
N LEU A 192 -9.53 14.57 15.86
CA LEU A 192 -9.78 13.64 14.73
C LEU A 192 -11.15 13.85 14.08
N THR A 193 -12.03 14.70 14.60
CA THR A 193 -13.39 14.89 14.05
C THR A 193 -13.38 15.14 12.55
N GLY A 194 -13.97 14.25 11.77
CA GLY A 194 -13.95 14.26 10.31
C GLY A 194 -12.57 14.03 9.70
N ALA A 195 -11.58 13.64 10.50
CA ALA A 195 -10.29 13.20 10.01
C ALA A 195 -10.34 11.71 9.62
N THR A 196 -9.56 11.34 8.61
CA THR A 196 -9.42 9.94 8.18
C THR A 196 -7.95 9.59 8.07
N TRP A 197 -7.62 8.33 8.25
CA TRP A 197 -6.33 7.81 7.87
C TRP A 197 -6.47 6.42 7.25
N GLY A 198 -5.58 6.07 6.37
CA GLY A 198 -5.63 4.81 5.66
C GLY A 198 -4.26 4.27 5.34
N VAL A 199 -4.23 2.98 5.04
CA VAL A 199 -3.06 2.24 4.60
C VAL A 199 -3.37 1.56 3.29
N SER A 200 -2.45 1.61 2.36
CA SER A 200 -2.59 0.98 1.06
C SER A 200 -1.31 0.24 0.71
N PHE A 201 -1.42 -1.00 0.29
CA PHE A 201 -0.31 -1.85 -0.12
C PHE A 201 -0.80 -2.98 -1.03
N ARG A 202 0.12 -3.84 -1.46
CA ARG A 202 -0.20 -5.07 -2.20
C ARG A 202 0.48 -6.25 -1.54
N ASP A 203 -0.29 -7.29 -1.28
CA ASP A 203 0.23 -8.55 -0.79
C ASP A 203 1.28 -9.12 -1.76
N ARG A 204 2.28 -9.79 -1.21
CA ARG A 204 3.39 -10.37 -1.98
C ARG A 204 3.53 -11.85 -1.70
N TRP A 205 3.82 -12.62 -2.75
CA TRP A 205 4.07 -14.05 -2.69
C TRP A 205 5.39 -14.40 -3.36
N ALA A 206 6.05 -15.44 -2.80
CA ALA A 206 7.23 -16.03 -3.41
C ALA A 206 6.85 -16.91 -4.61
#